data_b7b51624ddf8ec5f39514664ed3e1654
#
_entry.id   b7b51624ddf8ec5f39514664ed3e1654
#
_cell.length_a   1.000
_cell.length_b   1.000
_cell.length_c   1.000
_cell.angle_alpha   90.00
_cell.angle_beta   90.00
_cell.angle_gamma   90.00
#
_symmetry.space_group_name_H-M   'P 1'
#
loop_
_entity.id
_entity.type
_entity.pdbx_description
1 polymer ?
#
loop_
_entity_poly.entity_id
_entity_poly.type
_entity_poly.pdbx_seq_one_letter_code
_entity_poly.pdbx_strand_id
1 'polypeptide(L)'
;METADKALLERKVRKAFQVLVLQRGRNPGVKGWELKRHLGRDYKQIVEVLSEDVSPLGMEVFEVKGPDGTDDTSRFLLRFKEPPSVSEAETSGIRIDDLAVLASTIAFVNSKQGRAARREVEHFLRDKFPKWRVEYSLDRYVKRGYLEQDDRALLHIGWRTRAEVDEKTLMTMILSRGSKEVTPP
;
A
#
# COMPACT_ATOMS: atom_id res chain seq x y z
N MET A 1 36.48 -4.18 19.95
CA MET A 1 35.37 -5.12 19.57
C MET A 1 34.10 -4.32 19.26
N GLU A 2 33.67 -3.44 20.13
CA GLU A 2 32.44 -2.64 19.99
C GLU A 2 32.34 -1.77 18.71
N THR A 3 33.43 -1.19 18.24
CA THR A 3 33.49 -0.39 17.01
C THR A 3 33.32 -1.19 15.73
N ALA A 4 33.81 -2.42 15.69
CA ALA A 4 33.67 -3.29 14.53
C ALA A 4 32.24 -3.85 14.40
N ASP A 5 31.59 -4.15 15.52
CA ASP A 5 30.20 -4.62 15.56
C ASP A 5 29.23 -3.50 15.15
N LYS A 6 29.49 -2.27 15.58
CA LYS A 6 28.72 -1.09 15.18
C LYS A 6 28.85 -0.82 13.68
N ALA A 7 30.04 -0.85 13.12
CA ALA A 7 30.26 -0.66 11.68
C ALA A 7 29.59 -1.75 10.84
N LEU A 8 29.56 -2.99 11.33
CA LEU A 8 28.87 -4.10 10.68
C LEU A 8 27.35 -3.88 10.68
N LEU A 9 26.78 -3.42 11.80
CA LEU A 9 25.36 -3.10 11.92
C LEU A 9 24.97 -1.97 10.95
N GLU A 10 25.71 -0.86 10.96
CA GLU A 10 25.49 0.27 10.05
C GLU A 10 25.52 -0.17 8.57
N ARG A 11 26.45 -1.04 8.21
CA ARG A 11 26.51 -1.62 6.86
C ARG A 11 25.28 -2.46 6.53
N LYS A 12 24.77 -3.26 7.47
CA LYS A 12 23.55 -4.06 7.29
C LYS A 12 22.30 -3.17 7.19
N VAL A 13 22.19 -2.12 8.01
CA VAL A 13 21.08 -1.14 7.96
C VAL A 13 21.06 -0.43 6.61
N ARG A 14 22.21 0.05 6.13
CA ARG A 14 22.34 0.66 4.80
C ARG A 14 21.91 -0.32 3.69
N LYS A 15 22.28 -1.59 3.80
CA LYS A 15 21.86 -2.62 2.83
C LYS A 15 20.36 -2.89 2.89
N ALA A 16 19.76 -2.91 4.08
CA ALA A 16 18.30 -3.02 4.26
C ALA A 16 17.58 -1.88 3.56
N PHE A 17 18.01 -0.64 3.79
CA PHE A 17 17.45 0.53 3.11
C PHE A 17 17.53 0.41 1.59
N GLN A 18 18.70 0.04 1.05
CA GLN A 18 18.87 -0.14 -0.39
C GLN A 18 17.93 -1.20 -0.96
N VAL A 19 17.75 -2.34 -0.27
CA VAL A 19 16.86 -3.42 -0.71
C VAL A 19 15.40 -2.96 -0.71
N LEU A 20 14.97 -2.18 0.30
CA LEU A 20 13.61 -1.66 0.39
C LEU A 20 13.32 -0.56 -0.64
N VAL A 21 14.29 0.30 -0.94
CA VAL A 21 14.12 1.41 -1.91
C VAL A 21 14.25 0.93 -3.35
N LEU A 22 15.23 0.06 -3.64
CA LEU A 22 15.53 -0.42 -4.99
C LEU A 22 14.69 -1.63 -5.42
N GLN A 23 13.48 -1.76 -4.93
CA GLN A 23 12.59 -2.89 -5.20
C GLN A 23 12.60 -3.33 -6.67
N ARG A 24 13.04 -4.56 -6.92
CA ARG A 24 13.22 -5.11 -8.28
C ARG A 24 11.97 -5.76 -8.87
N GLY A 25 10.84 -5.72 -8.18
CA GLY A 25 9.62 -6.41 -8.58
C GLY A 25 8.51 -5.50 -9.08
N ARG A 26 7.52 -6.08 -9.79
CA ARG A 26 6.26 -5.39 -10.15
C ARG A 26 5.42 -5.04 -8.92
N ASN A 27 5.58 -5.81 -7.85
CA ASN A 27 4.89 -5.59 -6.59
C ASN A 27 5.83 -4.90 -5.61
N PRO A 28 5.45 -3.74 -5.05
CA PRO A 28 6.24 -3.07 -4.04
C PRO A 28 6.32 -3.91 -2.76
N GLY A 29 7.33 -3.63 -1.95
CA GLY A 29 7.59 -4.36 -0.72
C GLY A 29 8.46 -5.60 -0.93
N VAL A 30 9.33 -5.86 0.03
CA VAL A 30 10.29 -6.97 0.04
C VAL A 30 9.76 -8.06 0.96
N LYS A 31 9.80 -9.31 0.52
CA LYS A 31 9.38 -10.43 1.37
C LYS A 31 10.40 -10.70 2.47
N GLY A 32 9.93 -11.21 3.61
CA GLY A 32 10.77 -11.53 4.76
C GLY A 32 11.89 -12.50 4.42
N TRP A 33 11.63 -13.52 3.59
CA TRP A 33 12.67 -14.45 3.14
C TRP A 33 13.77 -13.76 2.29
N GLU A 34 13.42 -12.72 1.51
CA GLU A 34 14.41 -11.94 0.75
C GLU A 34 15.29 -11.11 1.68
N LEU A 35 14.68 -10.45 2.68
CA LEU A 35 15.42 -9.73 3.72
C LEU A 35 16.36 -10.67 4.47
N LYS A 36 15.87 -11.83 4.90
CA LYS A 36 16.67 -12.87 5.56
C LYS A 36 17.86 -13.33 4.71
N ARG A 37 17.64 -13.49 3.41
CA ARG A 37 18.73 -13.86 2.45
C ARG A 37 19.79 -12.76 2.34
N HIS A 38 19.42 -11.50 2.39
CA HIS A 38 20.34 -10.37 2.20
C HIS A 38 21.02 -9.90 3.49
N LEU A 39 20.34 -10.00 4.63
CA LEU A 39 20.76 -9.42 5.91
C LEU A 39 21.16 -10.49 6.95
N GLY A 40 20.72 -11.73 6.76
CA GLY A 40 20.93 -12.82 7.72
C GLY A 40 19.72 -13.07 8.60
N ARG A 41 19.88 -13.94 9.62
CA ARG A 41 18.79 -14.34 10.51
C ARG A 41 18.22 -13.18 11.35
N ASP A 42 19.06 -12.22 11.68
CA ASP A 42 18.75 -11.08 12.55
C ASP A 42 18.09 -9.91 11.77
N TYR A 43 17.57 -10.18 10.57
CA TYR A 43 17.04 -9.13 9.69
C TYR A 43 15.93 -8.28 10.34
N LYS A 44 15.14 -8.83 11.26
CA LYS A 44 14.10 -8.07 11.96
C LYS A 44 14.67 -6.96 12.82
N GLN A 45 15.72 -7.25 13.61
CA GLN A 45 16.41 -6.25 14.43
C GLN A 45 17.03 -5.16 13.53
N ILE A 46 17.58 -5.54 12.38
CA ILE A 46 18.14 -4.58 11.42
C ILE A 46 17.05 -3.69 10.83
N VAL A 47 15.87 -4.24 10.57
CA VAL A 47 14.70 -3.50 10.07
C VAL A 47 14.15 -2.55 11.15
N GLU A 48 14.14 -2.94 12.42
CA GLU A 48 13.77 -2.07 13.55
C GLU A 48 14.71 -0.87 13.64
N VAL A 49 16.03 -1.11 13.66
CA VAL A 49 17.03 -0.02 13.66
C VAL A 49 16.85 0.90 12.44
N LEU A 50 16.63 0.33 11.25
CA LEU A 50 16.35 1.13 10.06
C LEU A 50 15.09 1.99 10.24
N SER A 51 14.03 1.44 10.83
CA SER A 51 12.79 2.18 11.07
C SER A 51 12.99 3.35 12.03
N GLU A 52 13.83 3.17 13.04
CA GLU A 52 14.27 4.26 13.94
C GLU A 52 15.07 5.32 13.19
N ASP A 53 16.04 4.91 12.35
CA ASP A 53 16.90 5.82 11.58
C ASP A 53 16.11 6.68 10.57
N VAL A 54 15.05 6.13 9.95
CA VAL A 54 14.22 6.87 8.99
C VAL A 54 13.07 7.65 9.66
N SER A 55 12.81 7.41 10.94
CA SER A 55 11.73 8.03 11.70
C SER A 55 11.82 9.58 11.73
N PRO A 56 13.01 10.21 11.90
CA PRO A 56 13.14 11.67 11.82
C PRO A 56 12.78 12.26 10.45
N LEU A 57 12.79 11.44 9.40
CA LEU A 57 12.37 11.82 8.04
C LEU A 57 10.85 11.65 7.81
N GLY A 58 10.09 11.34 8.87
CA GLY A 58 8.66 11.07 8.76
C GLY A 58 8.33 9.72 8.12
N MET A 59 9.30 8.80 8.04
CA MET A 59 9.14 7.49 7.42
C MET A 59 9.18 6.35 8.44
N GLU A 60 8.66 5.19 8.06
CA GLU A 60 8.75 3.94 8.82
C GLU A 60 8.88 2.74 7.90
N VAL A 61 9.45 1.65 8.42
CA VAL A 61 9.36 0.35 7.76
C VAL A 61 8.13 -0.38 8.31
N PHE A 62 7.15 -0.59 7.43
CA PHE A 62 5.89 -1.23 7.78
C PHE A 62 5.88 -2.70 7.37
N GLU A 63 5.50 -3.59 8.29
CA GLU A 63 5.34 -5.01 8.03
C GLU A 63 3.86 -5.33 7.74
N VAL A 64 3.60 -5.92 6.58
CA VAL A 64 2.31 -6.55 6.27
C VAL A 64 2.47 -8.05 6.42
N LYS A 65 1.77 -8.64 7.37
CA LYS A 65 1.82 -10.09 7.59
C LYS A 65 1.28 -10.85 6.39
N GLY A 66 1.98 -11.91 6.03
CA GLY A 66 1.56 -12.81 4.96
C GLY A 66 0.30 -13.61 5.30
N PRO A 67 -0.34 -14.23 4.31
CA PRO A 67 -1.60 -14.97 4.48
C PRO A 67 -1.48 -16.18 5.42
N ASP A 68 -0.31 -16.76 5.54
CA ASP A 68 0.02 -17.88 6.42
C ASP A 68 0.53 -17.44 7.79
N GLY A 69 0.63 -16.13 8.05
CA GLY A 69 1.13 -15.55 9.29
C GLY A 69 2.62 -15.75 9.53
N THR A 70 3.36 -16.33 8.58
CA THR A 70 4.81 -16.56 8.73
C THR A 70 5.61 -15.32 8.38
N ASP A 71 6.77 -15.18 9.05
CA ASP A 71 7.69 -14.08 8.77
C ASP A 71 8.25 -14.12 7.35
N ASP A 72 8.41 -15.31 6.78
CA ASP A 72 8.98 -15.49 5.44
C ASP A 72 8.05 -14.97 4.34
N THR A 73 6.74 -15.00 4.55
CA THR A 73 5.72 -14.47 3.61
C THR A 73 5.30 -13.04 3.91
N SER A 74 5.63 -12.51 5.09
CA SER A 74 5.44 -11.10 5.44
C SER A 74 6.13 -10.20 4.41
N ARG A 75 5.53 -9.02 4.16
CA ARG A 75 6.11 -7.99 3.28
C ARG A 75 6.51 -6.79 4.09
N PHE A 76 7.68 -6.27 3.79
CA PHE A 76 8.22 -5.07 4.40
C PHE A 76 8.30 -3.97 3.35
N LEU A 77 7.78 -2.79 3.67
CA LEU A 77 7.81 -1.63 2.78
C LEU A 77 8.16 -0.37 3.58
N LEU A 78 8.84 0.54 2.91
CA LEU A 78 9.10 1.86 3.44
C LEU A 78 7.91 2.76 3.07
N ARG A 79 7.29 3.42 4.07
CA ARG A 79 6.16 4.32 3.86
C ARG A 79 6.29 5.58 4.71
N PHE A 80 5.53 6.61 4.38
CA PHE A 80 5.36 7.76 5.27
C PHE A 80 4.48 7.36 6.46
N LYS A 81 4.80 7.89 7.64
CA LYS A 81 3.97 7.74 8.86
C LYS A 81 2.65 8.48 8.71
N GLU A 82 2.72 9.66 8.12
CA GLU A 82 1.56 10.48 7.81
C GLU A 82 1.34 10.53 6.30
N PRO A 83 0.10 10.48 5.82
CA PRO A 83 -0.18 10.60 4.40
C PRO A 83 0.28 11.98 3.90
N PRO A 84 0.90 12.06 2.71
CA PRO A 84 1.27 13.34 2.13
C PRO A 84 0.03 14.20 1.85
N SER A 85 0.17 15.51 1.94
CA SER A 85 -0.85 16.47 1.54
C SER A 85 -1.18 16.32 0.04
N VAL A 86 -2.33 16.83 -0.40
CA VAL A 86 -2.75 16.76 -1.81
C VAL A 86 -1.70 17.41 -2.72
N SER A 87 -1.13 18.55 -2.32
CA SER A 87 -0.12 19.24 -3.13
C SER A 87 1.19 18.44 -3.23
N GLU A 88 1.60 17.74 -2.18
CA GLU A 88 2.78 16.86 -2.21
C GLU A 88 2.52 15.61 -3.07
N ALA A 89 1.30 15.06 -3.01
CA ALA A 89 0.91 13.93 -3.86
C ALA A 89 0.90 14.33 -5.35
N GLU A 90 0.45 15.53 -5.70
CA GLU A 90 0.50 16.06 -7.06
C GLU A 90 1.93 16.20 -7.58
N THR A 91 2.86 16.69 -6.76
CA THR A 91 4.28 16.81 -7.13
C THR A 91 4.94 15.45 -7.35
N SER A 92 4.42 14.38 -6.74
CA SER A 92 4.91 13.00 -6.94
C SER A 92 4.47 12.37 -8.27
N GLY A 93 3.68 13.09 -9.10
CA GLY A 93 3.16 12.62 -10.37
C GLY A 93 2.00 11.63 -10.26
N ILE A 94 1.39 11.49 -9.08
CA ILE A 94 0.17 10.71 -8.90
C ILE A 94 -1.01 11.55 -9.41
N ARG A 95 -1.75 11.02 -10.37
CA ARG A 95 -2.93 11.73 -10.90
C ARG A 95 -4.09 11.61 -9.92
N ILE A 96 -4.73 12.74 -9.63
CA ILE A 96 -5.91 12.82 -8.74
C ILE A 96 -7.02 11.88 -9.23
N ASP A 97 -7.26 11.84 -10.53
CA ASP A 97 -8.24 10.92 -11.13
C ASP A 97 -7.97 9.44 -10.81
N ASP A 98 -6.69 9.04 -10.82
CA ASP A 98 -6.31 7.66 -10.47
C ASP A 98 -6.60 7.37 -8.99
N LEU A 99 -6.30 8.33 -8.11
CA LEU A 99 -6.64 8.21 -6.68
C LEU A 99 -8.15 8.15 -6.47
N ALA A 100 -8.93 8.96 -7.21
CA ALA A 100 -10.39 8.95 -7.13
C ALA A 100 -10.98 7.60 -7.57
N VAL A 101 -10.47 6.99 -8.66
CA VAL A 101 -10.89 5.65 -9.08
C VAL A 101 -10.54 4.61 -8.02
N LEU A 102 -9.33 4.66 -7.44
CA LEU A 102 -8.92 3.74 -6.38
C LEU A 102 -9.80 3.88 -5.14
N ALA A 103 -9.99 5.09 -4.64
CA ALA A 103 -10.81 5.37 -3.47
C ALA A 103 -12.27 4.91 -3.66
N SER A 104 -12.85 5.21 -4.82
CA SER A 104 -14.21 4.77 -5.17
C SER A 104 -14.31 3.25 -5.25
N THR A 105 -13.27 2.58 -5.78
CA THR A 105 -13.21 1.12 -5.85
C THR A 105 -13.14 0.50 -4.45
N ILE A 106 -12.27 1.01 -3.58
CA ILE A 106 -12.12 0.52 -2.20
C ILE A 106 -13.45 0.69 -1.45
N ALA A 107 -14.06 1.87 -1.56
CA ALA A 107 -15.34 2.15 -0.91
C ALA A 107 -16.45 1.21 -1.38
N PHE A 108 -16.55 0.96 -2.69
CA PHE A 108 -17.55 0.05 -3.25
C PHE A 108 -17.31 -1.40 -2.79
N VAL A 109 -16.07 -1.89 -2.84
CA VAL A 109 -15.72 -3.25 -2.37
C VAL A 109 -16.04 -3.40 -0.88
N ASN A 110 -15.71 -2.40 -0.05
CA ASN A 110 -16.01 -2.41 1.38
C ASN A 110 -17.51 -2.37 1.66
N SER A 111 -18.31 -1.61 0.88
CA SER A 111 -19.77 -1.61 1.00
C SER A 111 -20.40 -2.97 0.68
N LYS A 112 -19.72 -3.81 -0.07
CA LYS A 112 -20.08 -5.19 -0.42
C LYS A 112 -19.39 -6.24 0.47
N GLN A 113 -19.09 -5.86 1.73
CA GLN A 113 -18.46 -6.75 2.72
C GLN A 113 -17.07 -7.25 2.31
N GLY A 114 -16.28 -6.40 1.66
CA GLY A 114 -14.88 -6.66 1.30
C GLY A 114 -14.67 -7.47 0.01
N ARG A 115 -15.75 -7.75 -0.74
CA ARG A 115 -15.69 -8.47 -2.04
C ARG A 115 -16.78 -7.97 -2.99
N ALA A 116 -16.44 -7.79 -4.25
CA ALA A 116 -17.41 -7.40 -5.28
C ALA A 116 -17.05 -8.01 -6.63
N ALA A 117 -18.05 -8.36 -7.46
CA ALA A 117 -17.77 -8.80 -8.81
C ALA A 117 -17.15 -7.66 -9.63
N ARG A 118 -16.10 -7.95 -10.39
CA ARG A 118 -15.41 -6.94 -11.22
C ARG A 118 -16.39 -6.18 -12.12
N ARG A 119 -17.37 -6.86 -12.69
CA ARG A 119 -18.42 -6.24 -13.54
C ARG A 119 -19.26 -5.21 -12.78
N GLU A 120 -19.59 -5.47 -11.51
CA GLU A 120 -20.34 -4.52 -10.67
C GLU A 120 -19.51 -3.28 -10.36
N VAL A 121 -18.23 -3.47 -10.04
CA VAL A 121 -17.28 -2.36 -9.82
C VAL A 121 -17.11 -1.52 -11.08
N GLU A 122 -16.93 -2.17 -12.24
CA GLU A 122 -16.83 -1.48 -13.52
C GLU A 122 -18.10 -0.68 -13.84
N HIS A 123 -19.27 -1.26 -13.62
CA HIS A 123 -20.55 -0.58 -13.84
C HIS A 123 -20.66 0.67 -12.95
N PHE A 124 -20.41 0.53 -11.66
CA PHE A 124 -20.44 1.64 -10.71
C PHE A 124 -19.46 2.77 -11.07
N LEU A 125 -18.27 2.44 -11.52
CA LEU A 125 -17.27 3.44 -11.87
C LEU A 125 -17.54 4.13 -13.20
N ARG A 126 -18.21 3.46 -14.16
CA ARG A 126 -18.53 4.01 -15.49
C ARG A 126 -19.50 5.19 -15.44
N ASP A 127 -20.26 5.33 -14.37
CA ASP A 127 -21.13 6.51 -14.17
C ASP A 127 -20.32 7.81 -14.00
N LYS A 128 -19.05 7.71 -13.56
CA LYS A 128 -18.19 8.86 -13.25
C LYS A 128 -16.91 8.92 -14.09
N PHE A 129 -16.47 7.79 -14.63
CA PHE A 129 -15.19 7.69 -15.34
C PHE A 129 -15.34 6.99 -16.69
N PRO A 130 -14.57 7.39 -17.73
CA PRO A 130 -14.58 6.73 -19.02
C PRO A 130 -14.20 5.24 -18.92
N LYS A 131 -14.85 4.39 -19.74
CA LYS A 131 -14.65 2.93 -19.74
C LYS A 131 -13.17 2.52 -19.77
N TRP A 132 -12.40 3.09 -20.70
CA TRP A 132 -10.99 2.76 -20.87
C TRP A 132 -10.16 3.04 -19.61
N ARG A 133 -10.49 4.14 -18.88
CA ARG A 133 -9.81 4.49 -17.63
C ARG A 133 -10.14 3.50 -16.53
N VAL A 134 -11.40 3.09 -16.41
CA VAL A 134 -11.84 2.11 -15.41
C VAL A 134 -11.10 0.78 -15.60
N GLU A 135 -11.13 0.23 -16.81
CA GLU A 135 -10.48 -1.05 -17.12
C GLU A 135 -8.96 -0.99 -16.86
N TYR A 136 -8.30 0.04 -17.38
CA TYR A 136 -6.86 0.24 -17.19
C TYR A 136 -6.50 0.40 -15.71
N SER A 137 -7.27 1.18 -14.95
CA SER A 137 -6.99 1.44 -13.55
C SER A 137 -7.18 0.19 -12.70
N LEU A 138 -8.26 -0.57 -12.89
CA LEU A 138 -8.49 -1.82 -12.16
C LEU A 138 -7.37 -2.83 -12.40
N ASP A 139 -6.96 -3.04 -13.66
CA ASP A 139 -5.84 -3.94 -13.99
C ASP A 139 -4.54 -3.48 -13.33
N ARG A 140 -4.29 -2.18 -13.32
CA ARG A 140 -3.11 -1.58 -12.70
C ARG A 140 -3.13 -1.77 -11.18
N TYR A 141 -4.30 -1.62 -10.52
CA TYR A 141 -4.42 -1.80 -9.09
C TYR A 141 -4.26 -3.25 -8.66
N VAL A 142 -4.78 -4.20 -9.43
CA VAL A 142 -4.52 -5.64 -9.21
C VAL A 142 -3.02 -5.94 -9.36
N LYS A 143 -2.38 -5.47 -10.44
CA LYS A 143 -0.94 -5.65 -10.66
C LYS A 143 -0.06 -5.03 -9.57
N ARG A 144 -0.52 -3.93 -8.95
CA ARG A 144 0.20 -3.21 -7.90
C ARG A 144 -0.12 -3.68 -6.49
N GLY A 145 -1.05 -4.62 -6.31
CA GLY A 145 -1.42 -5.19 -5.02
C GLY A 145 -2.39 -4.35 -4.19
N TYR A 146 -2.99 -3.29 -4.76
CA TYR A 146 -4.08 -2.56 -4.10
C TYR A 146 -5.38 -3.36 -4.08
N LEU A 147 -5.61 -4.13 -5.13
CA LEU A 147 -6.71 -5.08 -5.25
C LEU A 147 -6.15 -6.47 -5.49
N GLU A 148 -6.92 -7.48 -5.11
CA GLU A 148 -6.71 -8.87 -5.46
C GLU A 148 -7.91 -9.35 -6.26
N GLN A 149 -7.67 -10.17 -7.28
CA GLN A 149 -8.73 -10.76 -8.09
C GLN A 149 -8.61 -12.27 -8.03
N ASP A 150 -9.70 -12.93 -7.68
CA ASP A 150 -9.78 -14.40 -7.67
C ASP A 150 -10.17 -14.98 -9.04
N ASP A 151 -10.18 -16.33 -9.14
CA ASP A 151 -10.51 -17.06 -10.35
C ASP A 151 -11.96 -16.84 -10.81
N ARG A 152 -12.85 -16.35 -9.92
CA ARG A 152 -14.24 -16.02 -10.20
C ARG A 152 -14.45 -14.57 -10.60
N ALA A 153 -13.36 -13.84 -10.84
CA ALA A 153 -13.34 -12.42 -11.12
C ALA A 153 -13.98 -11.56 -10.01
N LEU A 154 -13.89 -12.01 -8.75
CA LEU A 154 -14.22 -11.18 -7.59
C LEU A 154 -13.00 -10.35 -7.20
N LEU A 155 -13.23 -9.08 -6.99
CA LEU A 155 -12.24 -8.14 -6.46
C LEU A 155 -12.31 -8.10 -4.95
N HIS A 156 -11.16 -8.15 -4.31
CA HIS A 156 -10.95 -8.04 -2.88
C HIS A 156 -9.97 -6.92 -2.58
N ILE A 157 -10.00 -6.42 -1.35
CA ILE A 157 -8.99 -5.47 -0.88
C ILE A 157 -7.63 -6.15 -0.80
N GLY A 158 -6.67 -5.63 -1.55
CA GLY A 158 -5.32 -6.16 -1.60
C GLY A 158 -4.46 -5.76 -0.40
N TRP A 159 -3.35 -6.46 -0.22
CA TRP A 159 -2.42 -6.24 0.89
C TRP A 159 -1.88 -4.81 0.95
N ARG A 160 -1.67 -4.17 -0.22
CA ARG A 160 -1.12 -2.82 -0.30
C ARG A 160 -2.11 -1.77 0.18
N THR A 161 -3.39 -1.93 -0.11
CA THR A 161 -4.43 -1.06 0.43
C THR A 161 -4.43 -1.11 1.95
N ARG A 162 -4.35 -2.30 2.55
CA ARG A 162 -4.27 -2.45 4.01
C ARG A 162 -3.02 -1.80 4.62
N ALA A 163 -1.94 -1.69 3.84
CA ALA A 163 -0.68 -1.09 4.29
C ALA A 163 -0.64 0.43 4.16
N GLU A 164 -1.23 0.97 3.09
CA GLU A 164 -1.06 2.37 2.70
C GLU A 164 -2.33 3.22 2.88
N VAL A 165 -3.51 2.59 3.01
CA VAL A 165 -4.80 3.29 3.08
C VAL A 165 -5.45 3.07 4.44
N ASP A 166 -5.79 4.14 5.13
CA ASP A 166 -6.68 4.09 6.28
C ASP A 166 -8.13 3.98 5.78
N GLU A 167 -8.60 2.74 5.66
CA GLU A 167 -9.94 2.42 5.15
C GLU A 167 -11.05 3.06 6.02
N LYS A 168 -10.84 3.18 7.34
CA LYS A 168 -11.84 3.78 8.25
C LYS A 168 -11.98 5.27 7.97
N THR A 169 -10.86 5.98 7.89
CA THR A 169 -10.86 7.41 7.56
C THR A 169 -11.41 7.65 6.16
N LEU A 170 -11.04 6.82 5.17
CA LEU A 170 -11.58 6.91 3.81
C LEU A 170 -13.11 6.76 3.80
N MET A 171 -13.67 5.74 4.46
CA MET A 171 -15.10 5.52 4.54
C MET A 171 -15.82 6.66 5.25
N THR A 172 -15.25 7.18 6.34
CA THR A 172 -15.81 8.34 7.07
C THR A 172 -15.86 9.57 6.18
N MET A 173 -14.81 9.86 5.40
CA MET A 173 -14.77 11.00 4.48
C MET A 173 -15.82 10.89 3.36
N ILE A 174 -16.02 9.70 2.81
CA ILE A 174 -16.99 9.46 1.75
C ILE A 174 -18.42 9.64 2.30
N LEU A 175 -18.73 9.07 3.46
CA LEU A 175 -20.05 9.17 4.09
C LEU A 175 -20.38 10.60 4.54
N SER A 176 -19.40 11.33 5.08
CA SER A 176 -19.59 12.71 5.55
C SER A 176 -19.87 13.70 4.41
N ARG A 177 -19.33 13.46 3.21
CA ARG A 177 -19.62 14.28 2.03
C ARG A 177 -20.98 13.99 1.43
N GLY A 178 -21.44 12.75 1.47
CA GLY A 178 -22.80 12.38 1.02
C GLY A 178 -23.92 13.02 1.83
N SER A 179 -23.64 13.44 3.08
CA SER A 179 -24.63 14.07 3.96
C SER A 179 -24.77 15.61 3.75
N LYS A 180 -23.88 16.24 2.99
CA LYS A 180 -23.87 17.70 2.77
C LYS A 180 -24.54 18.15 1.47
N GLU A 181 -24.97 17.25 0.60
CA GLU A 181 -25.57 17.60 -0.71
C GLU A 181 -27.10 17.52 -0.76
N VAL A 182 -27.82 17.48 0.37
CA VAL A 182 -29.28 17.54 0.40
C VAL A 182 -29.72 18.76 1.17
N THR A 183 -29.48 19.93 0.59
CA THR A 183 -30.29 21.12 0.88
C THR A 183 -30.63 21.78 -0.47
N PRO A 184 -31.80 21.52 -1.05
CA PRO A 184 -32.28 22.31 -2.18
C PRO A 184 -32.65 23.71 -1.69
N PRO A 185 -32.56 24.72 -2.57
CA PRO A 185 -32.89 26.11 -2.28
C PRO A 185 -34.37 26.33 -1.98
#